data_b6e613d04281b81383d6e74cb05267da
#
_entry.id   b6e613d04281b81383d6e74cb05267da
#
_cell.length_a   1.000
_cell.length_b   1.000
_cell.length_c   1.000
_cell.angle_alpha   90.00
_cell.angle_beta   90.00
_cell.angle_gamma   90.00
#
_symmetry.space_group_name_H-M   'P 1'
#
loop_
_entity.id
_entity.type
_entity.pdbx_description
1 polymer ?
#
loop_
_entity_poly.entity_id
_entity_poly.type
_entity_poly.pdbx_seq_one_letter_code
_entity_poly.pdbx_strand_id
1 'polypeptide(L)'
;FIPYGKLTIIQGDSATGKTTMIDMIREFVNNPSGTPVELVCDKKCFVLEGALWKEQLSGITDSIVFIDEGNEFIKTTEFADEIQKTDNYYVIVTRESLPSLPYSVEEIYGIKTSGKYGTLKQSYHEFYQLYGANTYERNINPEIVITEDSNSGYQFFDNVCRENKLGCESMNGKSNVFHYLNKHKDEKILVIADGAAFGSEIHRVLRL
;
A
#
# COMPACT_ATOMS: atom_id res chain seq x y z
N PHE A 1 2.84 10.76 -11.32
CA PHE A 1 2.35 10.11 -10.10
C PHE A 1 2.04 11.16 -9.04
N ILE A 2 0.85 11.15 -8.50
CA ILE A 2 0.43 12.06 -7.40
C ILE A 2 0.03 11.14 -6.24
N PRO A 3 0.73 11.17 -5.09
CA PRO A 3 0.33 10.38 -3.93
C PRO A 3 -1.03 10.85 -3.39
N TYR A 4 -1.90 9.91 -3.08
CA TYR A 4 -3.22 10.19 -2.52
C TYR A 4 -3.16 10.63 -1.06
N GLY A 5 -2.17 10.13 -0.32
CA GLY A 5 -2.02 10.38 1.10
C GLY A 5 -0.57 10.67 1.47
N LYS A 6 -0.31 10.72 2.77
CA LYS A 6 1.03 10.93 3.33
C LYS A 6 1.97 9.76 3.11
N LEU A 7 1.39 8.54 2.99
CA LEU A 7 2.11 7.29 2.78
C LEU A 7 1.81 6.74 1.39
N THR A 8 2.81 6.23 0.72
CA THR A 8 2.71 5.45 -0.51
C THR A 8 3.55 4.20 -0.31
N ILE A 9 2.94 3.04 -0.41
CA ILE A 9 3.60 1.75 -0.25
C ILE A 9 3.77 1.13 -1.63
N ILE A 10 5.02 0.84 -2.01
CA ILE A 10 5.32 0.17 -3.28
C ILE A 10 5.63 -1.29 -2.97
N GLN A 11 4.68 -2.16 -3.31
CA GLN A 11 4.80 -3.61 -3.15
C GLN A 11 5.04 -4.29 -4.50
N GLY A 12 5.58 -5.49 -4.46
CA GLY A 12 5.74 -6.35 -5.63
C GLY A 12 6.94 -7.27 -5.50
N ASP A 13 6.99 -8.25 -6.41
CA ASP A 13 8.02 -9.27 -6.44
C ASP A 13 9.44 -8.74 -6.72
N SER A 14 10.41 -9.62 -6.60
CA SER A 14 11.80 -9.35 -6.97
C SER A 14 11.89 -8.96 -8.44
N ALA A 15 12.90 -8.15 -8.78
CA ALA A 15 13.22 -7.74 -10.15
C ALA A 15 12.18 -6.85 -10.85
N THR A 16 11.29 -6.17 -10.12
CA THR A 16 10.36 -5.17 -10.70
C THR A 16 10.97 -3.77 -10.81
N GLY A 17 12.23 -3.59 -10.45
CA GLY A 17 12.93 -2.30 -10.56
C GLY A 17 12.77 -1.36 -9.36
N LYS A 18 12.20 -1.81 -8.25
CA LYS A 18 11.96 -0.97 -7.05
C LYS A 18 13.25 -0.39 -6.47
N THR A 19 14.22 -1.25 -6.16
CA THR A 19 15.53 -0.83 -5.64
C THR A 19 16.27 0.03 -6.65
N THR A 20 16.22 -0.33 -7.95
CA THR A 20 16.82 0.48 -9.02
C THR A 20 16.24 1.90 -9.04
N MET A 21 14.93 2.05 -8.83
CA MET A 21 14.30 3.36 -8.74
C MET A 21 14.85 4.17 -7.55
N ILE A 22 14.96 3.56 -6.38
CA ILE A 22 15.54 4.23 -5.20
C ILE A 22 17.01 4.59 -5.45
N ASP A 23 17.78 3.73 -6.09
CA ASP A 23 19.19 3.99 -6.43
C ASP A 23 19.34 5.18 -7.39
N MET A 24 18.47 5.27 -8.40
CA MET A 24 18.46 6.41 -9.33
C MET A 24 18.11 7.72 -8.61
N ILE A 25 17.13 7.70 -7.70
CA ILE A 25 16.77 8.88 -6.90
C ILE A 25 17.93 9.27 -5.99
N ARG A 26 18.56 8.31 -5.34
CA ARG A 26 19.75 8.52 -4.50
C ARG A 26 20.90 9.15 -5.29
N GLU A 27 21.16 8.64 -6.48
CA GLU A 27 22.18 9.19 -7.38
C GLU A 27 21.90 10.65 -7.72
N PHE A 28 20.67 10.97 -8.12
CA PHE A 28 20.26 12.33 -8.43
C PHE A 28 20.38 13.25 -7.21
N VAL A 29 19.88 12.84 -6.05
CA VAL A 29 19.90 13.66 -4.82
C VAL A 29 21.34 13.98 -4.39
N ASN A 30 22.25 13.00 -4.51
CA ASN A 30 23.64 13.16 -4.10
C ASN A 30 24.51 13.93 -5.13
N ASN A 31 24.18 13.84 -6.41
CA ASN A 31 24.97 14.46 -7.48
C ASN A 31 24.12 14.92 -8.68
N PRO A 32 23.25 15.93 -8.50
CA PRO A 32 22.27 16.32 -9.52
C PRO A 32 22.89 16.83 -10.82
N SER A 33 24.14 17.33 -10.79
CA SER A 33 24.84 17.85 -11.97
C SER A 33 25.73 16.83 -12.65
N GLY A 34 26.01 15.70 -12.02
CA GLY A 34 26.95 14.69 -12.51
C GLY A 34 26.29 13.36 -12.91
N THR A 35 24.98 13.27 -12.84
CA THR A 35 24.23 12.07 -13.22
C THR A 35 23.42 12.28 -14.50
N PRO A 36 23.23 11.24 -15.34
CA PRO A 36 22.29 11.28 -16.46
C PRO A 36 20.83 11.13 -16.02
N VAL A 37 20.56 10.90 -14.74
CA VAL A 37 19.22 10.78 -14.19
C VAL A 37 18.56 12.15 -14.09
N GLU A 38 17.34 12.25 -14.63
CA GLU A 38 16.50 13.44 -14.49
C GLU A 38 15.36 13.11 -13.54
N LEU A 39 15.17 13.95 -12.51
CA LEU A 39 14.08 13.84 -11.55
C LEU A 39 13.18 15.08 -11.67
N VAL A 40 11.97 14.89 -12.20
CA VAL A 40 10.96 15.95 -12.32
C VAL A 40 9.99 15.82 -11.16
N CYS A 41 10.05 16.76 -10.23
CA CYS A 41 9.22 16.78 -9.04
C CYS A 41 9.07 18.21 -8.50
N ASP A 42 7.88 18.58 -8.04
CA ASP A 42 7.60 19.90 -7.45
C ASP A 42 8.12 20.04 -6.01
N LYS A 43 8.43 18.92 -5.35
CA LYS A 43 8.98 18.88 -3.99
C LYS A 43 10.40 18.35 -3.99
N LYS A 44 11.15 18.72 -2.96
CA LYS A 44 12.47 18.13 -2.71
C LYS A 44 12.32 16.63 -2.42
N CYS A 45 13.26 15.87 -2.92
CA CYS A 45 13.32 14.43 -2.72
C CYS A 45 14.53 14.05 -1.86
N PHE A 46 14.32 13.12 -0.95
CA PHE A 46 15.36 12.56 -0.08
C PHE A 46 15.29 11.05 -0.06
N VAL A 47 16.42 10.39 0.13
CA VAL A 47 16.47 8.97 0.45
C VAL A 47 16.87 8.84 1.91
N LEU A 48 16.00 8.23 2.72
CA LEU A 48 16.22 8.02 4.15
C LEU A 48 16.69 6.60 4.39
N GLU A 49 17.86 6.45 5.02
CA GLU A 49 18.47 5.15 5.25
C GLU A 49 19.43 5.11 6.43
N GLY A 50 19.67 3.90 6.92
CA GLY A 50 20.68 3.64 7.95
C GLY A 50 20.24 3.92 9.39
N ALA A 51 21.16 3.75 10.32
CA ALA A 51 20.87 3.81 11.76
C ALA A 51 20.55 5.24 12.27
N LEU A 52 21.03 6.26 11.58
CA LEU A 52 20.81 7.68 11.94
C LEU A 52 19.59 8.30 11.24
N TRP A 53 18.62 7.47 10.86
CA TRP A 53 17.43 7.90 10.15
C TRP A 53 16.64 9.01 10.87
N LYS A 54 16.62 8.97 12.19
CA LYS A 54 15.84 9.91 13.00
C LYS A 54 16.47 11.32 12.99
N GLU A 55 17.78 11.38 13.12
CA GLU A 55 18.55 12.61 13.01
C GLU A 55 18.42 13.20 11.60
N GLN A 56 18.51 12.37 10.57
CA GLN A 56 18.32 12.80 9.18
C GLN A 56 16.90 13.35 8.98
N LEU A 57 15.88 12.62 9.44
CA LEU A 57 14.48 13.01 9.30
C LEU A 57 14.17 14.35 9.97
N SER A 58 14.80 14.66 11.10
CA SER A 58 14.58 15.91 11.82
C SER A 58 14.91 17.17 11.02
N GLY A 59 15.75 17.05 9.99
CA GLY A 59 16.13 18.13 9.09
C GLY A 59 15.31 18.20 7.79
N ILE A 60 14.37 17.27 7.57
CA ILE A 60 13.59 17.16 6.33
C ILE A 60 12.16 17.67 6.56
N THR A 61 11.75 18.67 5.77
CA THR A 61 10.41 19.27 5.83
C THR A 61 9.83 19.45 4.44
N ASP A 62 8.51 19.35 4.30
CA ASP A 62 7.73 19.53 3.07
C ASP A 62 8.33 18.84 1.82
N SER A 63 8.75 17.60 2.00
CA SER A 63 9.54 16.84 1.03
C SER A 63 8.97 15.46 0.77
N ILE A 64 9.43 14.80 -0.30
CA ILE A 64 9.17 13.38 -0.55
C ILE A 64 10.37 12.58 -0.06
N VAL A 65 10.11 11.68 0.88
CA VAL A 65 11.12 10.83 1.51
C VAL A 65 10.96 9.40 0.99
N PHE A 66 11.96 8.91 0.31
CA PHE A 66 12.02 7.55 -0.23
C PHE A 66 12.78 6.63 0.72
N ILE A 67 12.25 5.41 0.92
CA ILE A 67 12.84 4.43 1.84
C ILE A 67 12.78 3.06 1.20
N ASP A 68 13.93 2.37 1.13
CA ASP A 68 14.00 1.00 0.61
C ASP A 68 13.79 -0.06 1.71
N GLU A 69 13.37 -1.26 1.31
CA GLU A 69 13.02 -2.40 2.18
C GLU A 69 14.16 -2.85 3.12
N GLY A 70 15.41 -2.56 2.78
CA GLY A 70 16.57 -2.88 3.60
C GLY A 70 16.66 -2.14 4.94
N ASN A 71 15.74 -1.23 5.22
CA ASN A 71 15.75 -0.41 6.43
C ASN A 71 14.77 -0.94 7.49
N GLU A 72 15.28 -1.66 8.48
CA GLU A 72 14.45 -2.30 9.52
C GLU A 72 13.64 -1.31 10.37
N PHE A 73 14.03 -0.04 10.44
CA PHE A 73 13.30 0.97 11.20
C PHE A 73 11.87 1.20 10.69
N ILE A 74 11.58 0.92 9.40
CA ILE A 74 10.23 1.08 8.83
C ILE A 74 9.17 0.19 9.50
N LYS A 75 9.61 -0.87 10.19
CA LYS A 75 8.74 -1.84 10.89
C LYS A 75 8.43 -1.41 12.32
N THR A 76 9.11 -0.39 12.84
CA THR A 76 9.01 0.03 14.23
C THR A 76 7.85 0.99 14.48
N THR A 77 7.30 0.94 15.68
CA THR A 77 6.31 1.92 16.14
C THR A 77 6.92 3.32 16.29
N GLU A 78 8.22 3.39 16.64
CA GLU A 78 8.93 4.66 16.73
C GLU A 78 8.94 5.40 15.39
N PHE A 79 9.20 4.70 14.28
CA PHE A 79 9.14 5.30 12.95
C PHE A 79 7.72 5.77 12.61
N ALA A 80 6.70 4.95 12.91
CA ALA A 80 5.31 5.31 12.70
C ALA A 80 4.92 6.61 13.46
N ASP A 81 5.39 6.75 14.69
CA ASP A 81 5.13 7.93 15.51
C ASP A 81 5.88 9.18 14.99
N GLU A 82 7.13 9.02 14.54
CA GLU A 82 7.92 10.14 14.03
C GLU A 82 7.37 10.68 12.72
N ILE A 83 6.99 9.83 11.77
CA ILE A 83 6.46 10.30 10.49
C ILE A 83 5.14 11.06 10.64
N GLN A 84 4.32 10.74 11.65
CA GLN A 84 3.07 11.47 11.91
C GLN A 84 3.30 12.92 12.31
N LYS A 85 4.44 13.23 12.93
CA LYS A 85 4.81 14.57 13.41
C LYS A 85 5.32 15.48 12.31
N THR A 86 5.64 14.97 11.13
CA THR A 86 6.21 15.72 10.01
C THR A 86 5.15 16.11 8.99
N ASP A 87 5.47 17.01 8.09
CA ASP A 87 4.69 17.41 6.92
C ASP A 87 5.20 16.76 5.61
N ASN A 88 6.08 15.78 5.73
CA ASN A 88 6.66 15.05 4.59
C ASN A 88 5.71 14.00 4.03
N TYR A 89 5.94 13.63 2.77
CA TYR A 89 5.34 12.48 2.10
C TYR A 89 6.35 11.33 2.07
N TYR A 90 5.89 10.11 2.25
CA TYR A 90 6.75 8.94 2.33
C TYR A 90 6.42 7.94 1.24
N VAL A 91 7.43 7.53 0.50
CA VAL A 91 7.35 6.45 -0.50
C VAL A 91 8.21 5.30 0.01
N ILE A 92 7.55 4.25 0.50
CA ILE A 92 8.21 3.11 1.14
C ILE A 92 8.13 1.90 0.22
N VAL A 93 9.28 1.38 -0.16
CA VAL A 93 9.41 0.14 -0.92
C VAL A 93 9.49 -1.02 0.06
N THR A 94 8.63 -2.03 -0.11
CA THR A 94 8.63 -3.20 0.77
C THR A 94 8.05 -4.43 0.06
N ARG A 95 8.39 -5.62 0.55
CA ARG A 95 7.73 -6.89 0.19
C ARG A 95 6.82 -7.38 1.30
N GLU A 96 7.00 -6.83 2.48
CA GLU A 96 6.27 -7.22 3.69
C GLU A 96 5.18 -6.19 4.01
N SER A 97 4.20 -6.64 4.76
CA SER A 97 3.23 -5.73 5.37
C SER A 97 3.86 -4.93 6.50
N LEU A 98 3.48 -3.69 6.64
CA LEU A 98 3.96 -2.77 7.67
C LEU A 98 2.81 -2.43 8.65
N PRO A 99 2.46 -3.32 9.59
CA PRO A 99 1.27 -3.15 10.43
C PRO A 99 1.36 -1.96 11.40
N SER A 100 2.56 -1.45 11.64
CA SER A 100 2.77 -0.26 12.46
C SER A 100 2.39 1.03 11.74
N LEU A 101 2.28 1.01 10.39
CA LEU A 101 2.01 2.19 9.60
C LEU A 101 0.53 2.31 9.22
N PRO A 102 -0.08 3.50 9.38
CA PRO A 102 -1.48 3.74 9.07
C PRO A 102 -1.66 4.12 7.59
N TYR A 103 -1.69 3.15 6.68
CA TYR A 103 -1.96 3.39 5.27
C TYR A 103 -3.18 2.62 4.78
N SER A 104 -3.87 3.20 3.81
CA SER A 104 -5.04 2.61 3.15
C SER A 104 -4.61 1.62 2.06
N VAL A 105 -5.54 0.73 1.67
CA VAL A 105 -5.37 -0.13 0.49
C VAL A 105 -5.18 0.67 -0.80
N GLU A 106 -5.72 1.88 -0.88
CA GLU A 106 -5.57 2.79 -2.01
C GLU A 106 -4.14 3.37 -2.15
N GLU A 107 -3.35 3.31 -1.07
CA GLU A 107 -1.98 3.79 -1.02
C GLU A 107 -0.95 2.71 -1.38
N ILE A 108 -1.41 1.50 -1.76
CA ILE A 108 -0.56 0.37 -2.13
C ILE A 108 -0.45 0.28 -3.65
N TYR A 109 0.78 0.41 -4.14
CA TYR A 109 1.12 0.43 -5.57
C TYR A 109 2.07 -0.69 -5.95
N GLY A 110 1.95 -1.14 -7.18
CA GLY A 110 2.93 -1.97 -7.87
C GLY A 110 3.66 -1.19 -8.96
N ILE A 111 4.74 -1.78 -9.48
CA ILE A 111 5.44 -1.28 -10.66
C ILE A 111 5.19 -2.24 -11.82
N LYS A 112 4.57 -1.73 -12.87
CA LYS A 112 4.38 -2.43 -14.13
C LYS A 112 5.49 -2.05 -15.10
N THR A 113 6.14 -3.04 -15.69
CA THR A 113 7.17 -2.82 -16.70
C THR A 113 6.58 -3.01 -18.10
N SER A 114 7.09 -2.31 -19.08
CA SER A 114 6.69 -2.48 -20.48
C SER A 114 7.01 -3.86 -21.08
N GLY A 115 7.73 -4.70 -20.39
CA GLY A 115 7.87 -6.14 -20.59
C GLY A 115 8.64 -6.63 -21.81
N LYS A 116 9.08 -5.77 -22.74
CA LYS A 116 9.80 -6.21 -23.94
C LYS A 116 10.99 -5.30 -24.24
N TYR A 117 12.16 -5.71 -23.79
CA TYR A 117 13.42 -5.22 -24.28
C TYR A 117 13.62 -5.77 -25.71
N GLY A 118 13.71 -4.94 -26.71
CA GLY A 118 14.09 -5.34 -28.07
C GLY A 118 13.18 -4.88 -29.19
N THR A 119 11.91 -4.57 -28.92
CA THR A 119 10.98 -4.04 -29.92
C THR A 119 10.52 -2.61 -29.62
N LEU A 120 10.70 -2.13 -28.39
CA LEU A 120 10.40 -0.77 -27.97
C LEU A 120 11.66 0.10 -28.03
N LYS A 121 11.54 1.29 -28.58
CA LYS A 121 12.62 2.29 -28.58
C LYS A 121 12.93 2.78 -27.15
N GLN A 122 12.02 2.61 -26.22
CA GLN A 122 12.15 3.01 -24.83
C GLN A 122 11.35 2.07 -23.94
N SER A 123 11.97 1.55 -22.88
CA SER A 123 11.28 0.85 -21.81
C SER A 123 10.80 1.86 -20.78
N TYR A 124 9.63 1.64 -20.22
CA TYR A 124 9.08 2.47 -19.15
C TYR A 124 8.56 1.61 -18.02
N HIS A 125 8.48 2.22 -16.85
CA HIS A 125 7.87 1.66 -15.66
C HIS A 125 6.74 2.58 -15.23
N GLU A 126 5.62 1.99 -14.84
CA GLU A 126 4.42 2.72 -14.45
C GLU A 126 3.94 2.22 -13.09
N PHE A 127 3.55 3.15 -12.23
CA PHE A 127 2.87 2.82 -10.99
C PHE A 127 1.41 2.53 -11.25
N TYR A 128 0.90 1.47 -10.64
CA TYR A 128 -0.52 1.15 -10.63
C TYR A 128 -0.97 0.75 -9.23
N GLN A 129 -2.21 1.09 -8.87
CA GLN A 129 -2.79 0.64 -7.60
C GLN A 129 -2.98 -0.87 -7.64
N LEU A 130 -2.46 -1.58 -6.62
CA LEU A 130 -2.60 -3.03 -6.52
C LEU A 130 -4.05 -3.46 -6.24
N TYR A 131 -4.79 -2.65 -5.49
CA TYR A 131 -6.14 -2.93 -5.02
C TYR A 131 -7.14 -1.87 -5.49
N GLY A 132 -6.99 -1.39 -6.73
CA GLY A 132 -7.91 -0.43 -7.34
C GLY A 132 -9.23 -1.08 -7.77
N ALA A 133 -10.28 -0.27 -7.89
CA ALA A 133 -11.64 -0.70 -8.25
C ALA A 133 -11.73 -1.49 -9.58
N ASN A 134 -10.76 -1.31 -10.47
CA ASN A 134 -10.74 -1.98 -11.78
C ASN A 134 -9.99 -3.32 -11.81
N THR A 135 -9.56 -3.82 -10.66
CA THR A 135 -8.70 -5.01 -10.58
C THR A 135 -9.50 -6.32 -10.65
N TYR A 136 -10.81 -6.27 -10.46
CA TYR A 136 -11.66 -7.46 -10.36
C TYR A 136 -12.77 -7.46 -11.42
N GLU A 137 -12.53 -8.12 -12.54
CA GLU A 137 -13.54 -8.37 -13.59
C GLU A 137 -14.34 -9.67 -13.38
N ARG A 138 -14.12 -10.40 -12.29
CA ARG A 138 -14.77 -11.69 -12.06
C ARG A 138 -16.04 -11.53 -11.24
N ASN A 139 -17.12 -12.16 -11.67
CA ASN A 139 -18.32 -12.32 -10.86
C ASN A 139 -17.99 -13.08 -9.57
N ILE A 140 -18.20 -12.44 -8.44
CA ILE A 140 -18.03 -13.03 -7.12
C ILE A 140 -19.37 -13.67 -6.73
N ASN A 141 -19.36 -14.97 -6.46
CA ASN A 141 -20.53 -15.70 -5.93
C ASN A 141 -20.19 -16.19 -4.52
N PRO A 142 -20.37 -15.34 -3.50
CA PRO A 142 -20.09 -15.70 -2.11
C PRO A 142 -21.18 -16.63 -1.58
N GLU A 143 -20.82 -17.46 -0.59
CA GLU A 143 -21.76 -18.24 0.21
C GLU A 143 -22.31 -17.43 1.37
N ILE A 144 -21.50 -16.50 1.88
CA ILE A 144 -21.86 -15.57 2.95
C ILE A 144 -21.15 -14.22 2.74
N VAL A 145 -21.80 -13.17 3.19
CA VAL A 145 -21.24 -11.81 3.28
C VAL A 145 -21.00 -11.46 4.73
N ILE A 146 -19.83 -10.92 5.06
CA ILE A 146 -19.57 -10.36 6.38
C ILE A 146 -19.19 -8.89 6.26
N THR A 147 -19.67 -8.08 7.21
CA THR A 147 -19.35 -6.66 7.28
C THR A 147 -18.52 -6.36 8.52
N GLU A 148 -17.55 -5.45 8.40
CA GLU A 148 -16.83 -4.94 9.56
C GLU A 148 -17.75 -4.12 10.46
N ASP A 149 -18.60 -3.30 9.85
CA ASP A 149 -19.56 -2.43 10.53
C ASP A 149 -20.65 -3.17 11.28
N SER A 150 -21.16 -2.54 12.35
CA SER A 150 -22.23 -3.07 13.20
C SER A 150 -23.54 -2.30 13.13
N ASN A 151 -23.54 -1.10 12.54
CA ASN A 151 -24.71 -0.21 12.57
C ASN A 151 -25.32 -0.02 11.18
N SER A 152 -25.43 1.22 10.73
CA SER A 152 -26.10 1.59 9.48
C SER A 152 -25.48 0.93 8.25
N GLY A 153 -24.17 0.76 8.22
CA GLY A 153 -23.47 0.05 7.13
C GLY A 153 -23.92 -1.41 7.07
N TYR A 154 -23.90 -2.13 8.19
CA TYR A 154 -24.41 -3.50 8.25
C TYR A 154 -25.88 -3.60 7.82
N GLN A 155 -26.74 -2.73 8.32
CA GLN A 155 -28.18 -2.75 7.98
C GLN A 155 -28.42 -2.58 6.48
N PHE A 156 -27.64 -1.71 5.83
CA PHE A 156 -27.71 -1.52 4.38
C PHE A 156 -27.35 -2.80 3.64
N PHE A 157 -26.21 -3.40 3.96
CA PHE A 157 -25.74 -4.60 3.28
C PHE A 157 -26.58 -5.84 3.61
N ASP A 158 -27.08 -5.98 4.82
CA ASP A 158 -28.00 -7.05 5.20
C ASP A 158 -29.29 -7.01 4.36
N ASN A 159 -29.86 -5.83 4.14
CA ASN A 159 -31.03 -5.69 3.27
C ASN A 159 -30.71 -6.11 1.82
N VAL A 160 -29.59 -5.65 1.27
CA VAL A 160 -29.15 -6.03 -0.09
C VAL A 160 -28.93 -7.56 -0.18
N CYS A 161 -28.29 -8.15 0.80
CA CYS A 161 -28.05 -9.58 0.84
C CYS A 161 -29.35 -10.40 0.91
N ARG A 162 -30.34 -9.97 1.72
CA ARG A 162 -31.65 -10.62 1.81
C ARG A 162 -32.40 -10.61 0.49
N GLU A 163 -32.37 -9.49 -0.24
CA GLU A 163 -32.95 -9.41 -1.58
C GLU A 163 -32.32 -10.41 -2.55
N ASN A 164 -31.05 -10.73 -2.38
CA ASN A 164 -30.28 -11.68 -3.18
C ASN A 164 -30.21 -13.09 -2.56
N LYS A 165 -30.94 -13.39 -1.50
CA LYS A 165 -30.98 -14.67 -0.77
C LYS A 165 -29.61 -15.09 -0.23
N LEU A 166 -28.79 -14.13 0.17
CA LEU A 166 -27.48 -14.33 0.80
C LEU A 166 -27.56 -14.05 2.31
N GLY A 167 -26.77 -14.79 3.09
CA GLY A 167 -26.54 -14.46 4.50
C GLY A 167 -25.62 -13.24 4.63
N CYS A 168 -25.89 -12.38 5.61
CA CYS A 168 -25.01 -11.27 5.97
C CYS A 168 -24.84 -11.22 7.48
N GLU A 169 -23.59 -11.14 7.93
CA GLU A 169 -23.26 -11.06 9.36
C GLU A 169 -22.37 -9.85 9.66
N SER A 170 -22.66 -9.20 10.78
CA SER A 170 -21.82 -8.11 11.29
C SER A 170 -20.72 -8.67 12.18
N MET A 171 -19.48 -8.26 11.95
CA MET A 171 -18.33 -8.69 12.74
C MET A 171 -18.01 -7.74 13.90
N ASN A 172 -18.58 -6.55 13.95
CA ASN A 172 -18.28 -5.55 14.99
C ASN A 172 -16.78 -5.23 15.10
N GLY A 173 -16.14 -5.03 13.97
CA GLY A 173 -14.76 -4.58 13.89
C GLY A 173 -13.76 -5.57 13.27
N LYS A 174 -12.65 -5.03 12.83
CA LYS A 174 -11.59 -5.71 12.07
C LYS A 174 -11.07 -7.00 12.71
N SER A 175 -10.82 -7.01 14.01
CA SER A 175 -10.26 -8.17 14.70
C SER A 175 -11.18 -9.39 14.62
N ASN A 176 -12.48 -9.18 14.67
CA ASN A 176 -13.46 -10.25 14.56
C ASN A 176 -13.57 -10.77 13.12
N VAL A 177 -13.40 -9.90 12.12
CA VAL A 177 -13.30 -10.32 10.71
C VAL A 177 -12.17 -11.35 10.56
N PHE A 178 -10.97 -11.06 11.05
CA PHE A 178 -9.85 -12.00 10.96
C PHE A 178 -10.09 -13.29 11.73
N HIS A 179 -10.74 -13.19 12.89
CA HIS A 179 -11.08 -14.38 13.68
C HIS A 179 -12.08 -15.27 12.95
N TYR A 180 -13.10 -14.68 12.32
CA TYR A 180 -14.08 -15.38 11.50
C TYR A 180 -13.41 -16.07 10.29
N LEU A 181 -12.62 -15.34 9.51
CA LEU A 181 -11.93 -15.87 8.35
C LEU A 181 -10.98 -17.04 8.69
N ASN A 182 -10.35 -16.99 9.86
CA ASN A 182 -9.49 -18.10 10.32
C ASN A 182 -10.23 -19.37 10.66
N LYS A 183 -11.50 -19.27 11.09
CA LYS A 183 -12.36 -20.42 11.38
C LYS A 183 -13.01 -21.01 10.12
N HIS A 184 -13.29 -20.18 9.12
CA HIS A 184 -14.08 -20.54 7.93
C HIS A 184 -13.20 -20.51 6.66
N LYS A 185 -12.09 -21.24 6.69
CA LYS A 185 -11.05 -21.18 5.64
C LYS A 185 -11.49 -21.70 4.27
N ASP A 186 -12.43 -22.61 4.26
CA ASP A 186 -12.89 -23.32 3.06
C ASP A 186 -14.18 -22.73 2.47
N GLU A 187 -14.74 -21.70 3.09
CA GLU A 187 -15.95 -21.02 2.66
C GLU A 187 -15.62 -19.82 1.73
N LYS A 188 -16.54 -19.56 0.80
CA LYS A 188 -16.46 -18.39 -0.08
C LYS A 188 -17.09 -17.17 0.61
N ILE A 189 -16.27 -16.41 1.29
CA ILE A 189 -16.71 -15.27 2.10
C ILE A 189 -16.40 -13.96 1.35
N LEU A 190 -17.41 -13.10 1.19
CA LEU A 190 -17.22 -11.72 0.77
C LEU A 190 -17.11 -10.84 2.04
N VAL A 191 -16.00 -10.16 2.17
CA VAL A 191 -15.78 -9.19 3.25
C VAL A 191 -16.05 -7.78 2.74
N ILE A 192 -16.91 -7.04 3.43
CA ILE A 192 -17.16 -5.62 3.18
C ILE A 192 -16.62 -4.84 4.37
N ALA A 193 -15.63 -3.99 4.11
CA ALA A 193 -14.92 -3.27 5.16
C ALA A 193 -14.34 -1.96 4.65
N ASP A 194 -13.98 -1.06 5.56
CA ASP A 194 -13.25 0.16 5.21
C ASP A 194 -11.81 -0.18 4.80
N GLY A 195 -11.45 0.22 3.57
CA GLY A 195 -10.10 0.01 3.03
C GLY A 195 -9.00 0.64 3.86
N ALA A 196 -9.28 1.76 4.55
CA ALA A 196 -8.34 2.40 5.46
C ALA A 196 -8.00 1.52 6.68
N ALA A 197 -8.97 0.72 7.14
CA ALA A 197 -8.75 -0.18 8.27
C ALA A 197 -7.87 -1.39 7.92
N PHE A 198 -7.83 -1.81 6.65
CA PHE A 198 -7.20 -3.06 6.22
C PHE A 198 -5.87 -2.90 5.47
N GLY A 199 -5.38 -1.69 5.23
CA GLY A 199 -4.23 -1.42 4.37
C GLY A 199 -3.06 -2.40 4.57
N SER A 200 -2.43 -2.39 5.73
CA SER A 200 -1.29 -3.26 6.04
C SER A 200 -1.62 -4.75 6.13
N GLU A 201 -2.88 -5.12 6.26
CA GLU A 201 -3.34 -6.50 6.48
C GLU A 201 -4.21 -7.04 5.34
N ILE A 202 -4.31 -6.31 4.23
CA ILE A 202 -5.16 -6.67 3.09
C ILE A 202 -4.87 -8.08 2.57
N HIS A 203 -3.59 -8.52 2.60
CA HIS A 203 -3.17 -9.86 2.20
C HIS A 203 -3.79 -10.98 3.05
N ARG A 204 -4.29 -10.68 4.26
CA ARG A 204 -4.97 -11.65 5.13
C ARG A 204 -6.43 -11.86 4.73
N VAL A 205 -7.01 -10.90 4.03
CA VAL A 205 -8.42 -10.91 3.58
C VAL A 205 -8.51 -11.43 2.16
N LEU A 206 -7.61 -10.99 1.28
CA LEU A 206 -7.57 -11.45 -0.10
C LEU A 206 -6.87 -12.81 -0.18
N ARG A 207 -7.67 -13.85 -0.35
CA ARG A 207 -7.22 -15.18 -0.74
C ARG A 207 -7.60 -15.37 -2.20
N LEU A 208 -6.63 -15.15 -3.05
CA LEU A 208 -6.74 -15.42 -4.49
C LEU A 208 -6.39 -16.86 -4.79
#